data_067839897ed25fd13148d6eecbddd8a3
#
_entry.id   067839897ed25fd13148d6eecbddd8a3
#
_cell.length_a   1.000
_cell.length_b   1.000
_cell.length_c   1.000
_cell.angle_alpha   90.00
_cell.angle_beta   90.00
_cell.angle_gamma   90.00
#
_symmetry.space_group_name_H-M   'P 1'
#
loop_
_entity.id
_entity.type
_entity.pdbx_description
1 polymer ?
#
loop_
_entity_poly.entity_id
_entity_poly.type
_entity_poly.pdbx_seq_one_letter_code
_entity_poly.pdbx_strand_id
1 'polypeptide(L)'
;HPPVFSRSQEVSHFPMRSPHEHPLPVCNWILFAVLVNIAMKKVGRHYSPEMLEEYLNGLETFYLGEGWYRDGDSAQKDYYISFAIHFYSLIYAVVMEKDDPERAKKYKARAMEFAKQFIYWFDEEGEAIPFGRSLTYRFSQVSFFSVCLLAGLEPFPVPVMKGLIARHLRTWLKRPIFDRDHVLTIGYGYPNLTMAERYNAPGSPYWGMKVFAFLLLPDDHSFWSAEEAPLPKLAPACPQKYADLFVYHYGNHTTAFAPGVYSPNGHGQIVAKYGKFAYDTRFSISVAKSCYELHENAPDNMLAFWIDGYVYVRRICEESKITEN
;
A
#
# COMPACT_ATOMS: atom_id res chain seq x y z
N HIS A 1 45.13 3.60 4.96
CA HIS A 1 44.42 3.94 6.21
C HIS A 1 43.17 4.74 5.86
N PRO A 2 41.95 4.25 6.19
CA PRO A 2 40.75 5.07 6.08
C PRO A 2 40.75 6.12 7.22
N PRO A 3 40.21 7.31 7.00
CA PRO A 3 40.19 8.36 8.01
C PRO A 3 39.26 7.97 9.17
N VAL A 4 39.79 8.03 10.37
CA VAL A 4 39.04 7.89 11.62
C VAL A 4 38.22 9.16 11.80
N PHE A 5 36.89 9.07 11.67
CA PHE A 5 36.00 10.14 12.03
C PHE A 5 36.00 10.31 13.55
N SER A 6 36.60 11.40 14.06
CA SER A 6 36.53 11.77 15.46
C SER A 6 35.09 12.18 15.81
N ARG A 7 34.53 11.56 16.85
CA ARG A 7 33.26 11.93 17.49
C ARG A 7 33.42 13.25 18.23
N SER A 8 33.31 14.38 17.56
CA SER A 8 32.99 15.68 18.17
C SER A 8 32.78 16.74 17.08
N GLN A 9 31.77 16.56 16.23
CA GLN A 9 31.14 17.70 15.62
C GLN A 9 29.79 17.86 16.32
N GLU A 10 29.64 18.98 17.05
CA GLU A 10 28.36 19.48 17.48
C GLU A 10 27.44 19.46 16.28
N VAL A 11 26.46 18.56 16.31
CA VAL A 11 25.36 18.58 15.35
C VAL A 11 24.68 19.92 15.61
N SER A 12 24.97 20.89 14.75
CA SER A 12 24.27 22.17 14.76
C SER A 12 22.79 21.89 14.93
N HIS A 13 22.18 22.54 15.92
CA HIS A 13 20.75 22.52 16.16
C HIS A 13 20.06 23.05 14.89
N PHE A 14 19.80 22.16 13.92
CA PHE A 14 18.67 22.40 13.04
C PHE A 14 17.43 22.32 13.96
N PRO A 15 16.69 23.41 14.14
CA PRO A 15 15.39 23.31 14.76
C PRO A 15 14.57 22.43 13.85
N MET A 16 14.43 21.15 14.19
CA MET A 16 13.40 20.33 13.57
C MET A 16 12.11 21.04 13.97
N ARG A 17 11.54 21.77 13.01
CA ARG A 17 10.23 22.38 13.19
C ARG A 17 9.30 21.26 13.60
N SER A 18 8.77 21.41 14.79
CA SER A 18 7.91 20.40 15.41
C SER A 18 6.75 20.07 14.47
N PRO A 19 6.30 18.82 14.36
CA PRO A 19 5.01 18.50 13.72
C PRO A 19 3.85 19.36 14.19
N HIS A 20 4.01 20.01 15.35
CA HIS A 20 3.06 20.97 15.93
C HIS A 20 2.87 22.26 15.13
N GLU A 21 3.83 22.64 14.29
CA GLU A 21 3.75 23.89 13.51
C GLU A 21 2.97 23.73 12.20
N HIS A 22 2.73 22.48 11.76
CA HIS A 22 2.00 22.19 10.53
C HIS A 22 1.00 21.06 10.77
N PRO A 23 -0.30 21.34 10.74
CA PRO A 23 -1.31 20.31 10.86
C PRO A 23 -1.16 19.30 9.72
N LEU A 24 -1.07 18.01 10.07
CA LEU A 24 -1.03 16.93 9.10
C LEU A 24 -2.45 16.64 8.58
N PRO A 25 -2.57 16.26 7.30
CA PRO A 25 -3.82 15.71 6.81
C PRO A 25 -4.28 14.53 7.66
N VAL A 26 -5.58 14.50 8.03
CA VAL A 26 -6.19 13.44 8.83
C VAL A 26 -6.42 12.20 7.94
N CYS A 27 -5.35 11.47 7.68
CA CYS A 27 -5.30 10.24 6.89
C CYS A 27 -4.07 9.42 7.33
N ASN A 28 -3.62 8.47 6.52
CA ASN A 28 -2.40 7.70 6.82
C ASN A 28 -1.17 8.56 7.19
N TRP A 29 -1.15 9.84 6.86
CA TRP A 29 -0.04 10.76 7.19
C TRP A 29 0.15 10.97 8.69
N ILE A 30 -0.89 10.79 9.51
CA ILE A 30 -0.73 10.86 10.98
C ILE A 30 0.30 9.85 11.49
N LEU A 31 0.48 8.73 10.79
CA LEU A 31 1.47 7.72 11.14
C LEU A 31 2.91 8.20 10.97
N PHE A 32 3.18 9.19 10.12
CA PHE A 32 4.53 9.80 10.07
C PHE A 32 4.84 10.55 11.35
N ALA A 33 3.87 11.29 11.91
CA ALA A 33 4.05 11.93 13.21
C ALA A 33 4.22 10.91 14.33
N VAL A 34 3.45 9.80 14.30
CA VAL A 34 3.64 8.68 15.22
C VAL A 34 5.06 8.15 15.15
N LEU A 35 5.58 7.86 13.94
CA LEU A 35 6.94 7.33 13.77
C LEU A 35 8.01 8.29 14.25
N VAL A 36 7.87 9.60 13.98
CA VAL A 36 8.81 10.62 14.47
C VAL A 36 8.82 10.64 15.99
N ASN A 37 7.64 10.70 16.63
CA ASN A 37 7.53 10.75 18.09
C ASN A 37 8.13 9.49 18.76
N ILE A 38 7.84 8.29 18.26
CA ILE A 38 8.44 7.07 18.83
C ILE A 38 9.93 6.98 18.59
N ALA A 39 10.43 7.45 17.44
CA ALA A 39 11.86 7.51 17.17
C ALA A 39 12.57 8.47 18.15
N MET A 40 12.02 9.68 18.35
CA MET A 40 12.54 10.65 19.31
C MET A 40 12.53 10.10 20.75
N LYS A 41 11.44 9.44 21.16
CA LYS A 41 11.34 8.74 22.44
C LYS A 41 12.47 7.70 22.59
N LYS A 42 12.67 6.85 21.58
CA LYS A 42 13.67 5.76 21.64
C LYS A 42 15.12 6.25 21.70
N VAL A 43 15.42 7.40 21.11
CA VAL A 43 16.77 7.99 21.16
C VAL A 43 16.94 8.98 22.33
N GLY A 44 15.97 9.06 23.24
CA GLY A 44 16.01 9.91 24.43
C GLY A 44 15.95 11.42 24.12
N ARG A 45 15.29 11.79 23.02
CA ARG A 45 15.06 13.19 22.64
C ARG A 45 13.66 13.64 23.03
N HIS A 46 13.46 14.94 23.04
CA HIS A 46 12.14 15.51 23.31
C HIS A 46 11.13 15.07 22.27
N TYR A 47 9.95 14.60 22.70
CA TYR A 47 8.80 14.25 21.90
C TYR A 47 7.53 14.69 22.63
N SER A 48 6.37 14.69 21.99
CA SER A 48 5.11 15.01 22.65
C SER A 48 4.29 13.73 22.89
N PRO A 49 4.16 13.27 24.14
CA PRO A 49 3.28 12.17 24.49
C PRO A 49 1.81 12.44 24.14
N GLU A 50 1.35 13.67 24.34
CA GLU A 50 -0.03 14.09 24.09
C GLU A 50 -0.38 13.97 22.61
N MET A 51 0.48 14.48 21.73
CA MET A 51 0.28 14.35 20.28
C MET A 51 0.42 12.91 19.79
N LEU A 52 1.36 12.15 20.34
CA LEU A 52 1.48 10.74 20.00
C LEU A 52 0.16 10.02 20.29
N GLU A 53 -0.44 10.26 21.45
CA GLU A 53 -1.72 9.67 21.83
C GLU A 53 -2.87 10.18 20.95
N GLU A 54 -2.90 11.47 20.66
CA GLU A 54 -3.90 12.06 19.76
C GLU A 54 -3.90 11.38 18.38
N TYR A 55 -2.73 11.23 17.76
CA TYR A 55 -2.62 10.58 16.44
C TYR A 55 -2.94 9.08 16.49
N LEU A 56 -2.53 8.39 17.54
CA LEU A 56 -2.87 6.99 17.74
C LEU A 56 -4.38 6.79 17.94
N ASN A 57 -5.03 7.67 18.68
CA ASN A 57 -6.49 7.66 18.83
C ASN A 57 -7.20 8.07 17.54
N GLY A 58 -6.63 9.00 16.77
CA GLY A 58 -7.10 9.35 15.43
C GLY A 58 -7.10 8.14 14.49
N LEU A 59 -6.04 7.33 14.53
CA LEU A 59 -5.96 6.09 13.73
C LEU A 59 -7.06 5.08 14.08
N GLU A 60 -7.48 5.01 15.36
CA GLU A 60 -8.56 4.13 15.77
C GLU A 60 -9.90 4.48 15.11
N THR A 61 -10.13 5.75 14.78
CA THR A 61 -11.36 6.19 14.08
C THR A 61 -11.44 5.70 12.65
N PHE A 62 -10.34 5.25 12.06
CA PHE A 62 -10.28 4.72 10.70
C PHE A 62 -10.61 3.22 10.64
N TYR A 63 -10.60 2.52 11.77
CA TYR A 63 -10.84 1.08 11.80
C TYR A 63 -12.27 0.73 11.47
N LEU A 64 -12.46 -0.23 10.55
CA LEU A 64 -13.76 -0.65 10.04
C LEU A 64 -14.19 -2.04 10.55
N GLY A 65 -13.23 -2.92 10.82
CA GLY A 65 -13.46 -4.32 11.21
C GLY A 65 -12.64 -5.28 10.34
N GLU A 66 -12.48 -6.51 10.78
CA GLU A 66 -11.77 -7.60 10.07
C GLU A 66 -10.38 -7.19 9.57
N GLY A 67 -9.68 -6.33 10.31
CA GLY A 67 -8.38 -5.79 9.93
C GLY A 67 -8.41 -4.63 8.93
N TRP A 68 -9.56 -4.25 8.39
CA TRP A 68 -9.68 -3.16 7.44
C TRP A 68 -9.75 -1.79 8.10
N TYR A 69 -9.19 -0.81 7.41
CA TYR A 69 -9.26 0.61 7.74
C TYR A 69 -9.76 1.40 6.53
N ARG A 70 -10.27 2.58 6.76
CA ARG A 70 -10.38 3.64 5.75
C ARG A 70 -9.16 4.55 5.85
N ASP A 71 -8.85 5.28 4.80
CA ASP A 71 -7.72 6.23 4.82
C ASP A 71 -8.23 7.66 5.13
N GLY A 72 -8.41 7.92 6.42
CA GLY A 72 -9.02 9.16 6.91
C GLY A 72 -10.53 9.20 6.64
N ASP A 73 -11.05 10.37 6.30
CA ASP A 73 -12.48 10.57 6.01
C ASP A 73 -12.87 10.17 4.58
N SER A 74 -11.93 9.63 3.80
CA SER A 74 -12.21 9.17 2.43
C SER A 74 -12.80 7.77 2.40
N ALA A 75 -13.55 7.46 1.35
CA ALA A 75 -14.05 6.11 1.10
C ALA A 75 -12.97 5.15 0.54
N GLN A 76 -11.75 5.62 0.34
CA GLN A 76 -10.69 4.87 -0.31
C GLN A 76 -10.16 3.76 0.60
N LYS A 77 -10.17 2.53 0.11
CA LYS A 77 -9.58 1.33 0.69
C LYS A 77 -8.75 0.67 -0.40
N ASP A 78 -7.53 1.12 -0.52
CA ASP A 78 -6.55 0.68 -1.52
C ASP A 78 -5.27 0.19 -0.83
N TYR A 79 -4.17 0.11 -1.56
CA TYR A 79 -2.89 -0.34 -1.02
C TYR A 79 -2.35 0.53 0.13
N TYR A 80 -2.87 1.75 0.37
CA TYR A 80 -2.50 2.52 1.56
C TYR A 80 -2.89 1.83 2.85
N ILE A 81 -3.90 0.96 2.82
CA ILE A 81 -4.25 0.17 4.00
C ILE A 81 -3.13 -0.81 4.34
N SER A 82 -2.56 -1.48 3.34
CA SER A 82 -1.48 -2.45 3.51
C SER A 82 -0.11 -1.80 3.72
N PHE A 83 0.33 -0.93 2.78
CA PHE A 83 1.69 -0.43 2.77
C PHE A 83 1.90 0.85 3.61
N ALA A 84 0.85 1.44 4.15
CA ALA A 84 0.95 2.58 5.06
C ALA A 84 0.32 2.25 6.42
N ILE A 85 -0.99 2.06 6.52
CA ILE A 85 -1.64 1.91 7.82
C ILE A 85 -1.13 0.67 8.55
N HIS A 86 -1.24 -0.52 7.98
CA HIS A 86 -0.70 -1.73 8.61
C HIS A 86 0.82 -1.70 8.71
N PHE A 87 1.51 -1.26 7.65
CA PHE A 87 2.97 -1.24 7.64
C PHE A 87 3.53 -0.42 8.81
N TYR A 88 3.07 0.81 8.98
CA TYR A 88 3.56 1.68 10.04
C TYR A 88 3.03 1.31 11.43
N SER A 89 1.81 0.77 11.51
CA SER A 89 1.29 0.22 12.77
C SER A 89 2.10 -1.00 13.25
N LEU A 90 2.58 -1.83 12.33
CA LEU A 90 3.46 -2.94 12.67
C LEU A 90 4.87 -2.48 13.03
N ILE A 91 5.41 -1.44 12.38
CA ILE A 91 6.65 -0.80 12.83
C ILE A 91 6.48 -0.24 14.24
N TYR A 92 5.34 0.44 14.52
CA TYR A 92 5.02 0.86 15.89
C TYR A 92 5.03 -0.33 16.85
N ALA A 93 4.36 -1.43 16.50
CA ALA A 93 4.28 -2.61 17.34
C ALA A 93 5.67 -3.20 17.64
N VAL A 94 6.57 -3.27 16.65
CA VAL A 94 7.95 -3.74 16.85
C VAL A 94 8.73 -2.83 17.79
N VAL A 95 8.65 -1.51 17.57
CA VAL A 95 9.46 -0.54 18.31
C VAL A 95 8.94 -0.33 19.74
N MET A 96 7.62 -0.39 19.92
CA MET A 96 6.94 -0.01 21.16
C MET A 96 6.40 -1.19 21.97
N GLU A 97 6.66 -2.43 21.58
CA GLU A 97 6.09 -3.62 22.23
C GLU A 97 6.30 -3.64 23.76
N LYS A 98 7.46 -3.19 24.24
CA LYS A 98 7.76 -3.12 25.67
C LYS A 98 7.12 -1.93 26.38
N ASP A 99 6.89 -0.83 25.67
CA ASP A 99 6.34 0.41 26.24
C ASP A 99 4.81 0.46 26.13
N ASP A 100 4.22 -0.19 25.11
CA ASP A 100 2.78 -0.21 24.86
C ASP A 100 2.36 -1.59 24.30
N PRO A 101 2.43 -2.64 25.13
CA PRO A 101 2.15 -4.00 24.70
C PRO A 101 0.71 -4.24 24.24
N GLU A 102 -0.26 -3.53 24.82
CA GLU A 102 -1.67 -3.71 24.47
C GLU A 102 -1.97 -3.19 23.06
N ARG A 103 -1.44 -2.02 22.70
CA ARG A 103 -1.61 -1.48 21.35
C ARG A 103 -0.80 -2.27 20.33
N ALA A 104 0.40 -2.71 20.67
CA ALA A 104 1.20 -3.60 19.84
C ALA A 104 0.45 -4.90 19.53
N LYS A 105 -0.13 -5.56 20.54
CA LYS A 105 -0.96 -6.75 20.39
C LYS A 105 -2.18 -6.50 19.51
N LYS A 106 -2.87 -5.38 19.72
CA LYS A 106 -4.04 -4.99 18.91
C LYS A 106 -3.69 -4.82 17.44
N TYR A 107 -2.62 -4.12 17.10
CA TYR A 107 -2.19 -3.91 15.71
C TYR A 107 -1.75 -5.22 15.05
N LYS A 108 -1.02 -6.06 15.77
CA LYS A 108 -0.65 -7.40 15.32
C LYS A 108 -1.88 -8.26 15.03
N ALA A 109 -2.87 -8.28 15.90
CA ALA A 109 -4.11 -9.03 15.69
C ALA A 109 -4.89 -8.54 14.46
N ARG A 110 -5.03 -7.23 14.27
CA ARG A 110 -5.69 -6.65 13.10
C ARG A 110 -4.95 -6.98 11.80
N ALA A 111 -3.63 -6.99 11.81
CA ALA A 111 -2.83 -7.38 10.66
C ALA A 111 -3.05 -8.86 10.28
N MET A 112 -3.15 -9.75 11.27
CA MET A 112 -3.47 -11.17 11.04
C MET A 112 -4.85 -11.35 10.40
N GLU A 113 -5.86 -10.58 10.81
CA GLU A 113 -7.20 -10.62 10.19
C GLU A 113 -7.18 -10.05 8.77
N PHE A 114 -6.54 -8.90 8.57
CA PHE A 114 -6.40 -8.28 7.25
C PHE A 114 -5.74 -9.20 6.22
N ALA A 115 -4.69 -9.90 6.63
CA ALA A 115 -3.94 -10.79 5.76
C ALA A 115 -4.81 -11.86 5.10
N LYS A 116 -5.85 -12.37 5.79
CA LYS A 116 -6.76 -13.42 5.29
C LYS A 116 -7.49 -13.00 4.02
N GLN A 117 -7.79 -11.71 3.90
CA GLN A 117 -8.47 -11.15 2.73
C GLN A 117 -7.48 -10.52 1.74
N PHE A 118 -6.42 -9.90 2.23
CA PHE A 118 -5.47 -9.18 1.38
C PHE A 118 -4.64 -10.10 0.48
N ILE A 119 -4.40 -11.35 0.88
CA ILE A 119 -3.69 -12.34 0.05
C ILE A 119 -4.41 -12.59 -1.29
N TYR A 120 -5.73 -12.42 -1.34
CA TYR A 120 -6.52 -12.54 -2.56
C TYR A 120 -6.23 -11.46 -3.60
N TRP A 121 -5.51 -10.39 -3.25
CA TRP A 121 -5.12 -9.34 -4.18
C TRP A 121 -3.95 -9.73 -5.09
N PHE A 122 -3.41 -10.92 -4.88
CA PHE A 122 -2.26 -11.45 -5.61
C PHE A 122 -2.63 -12.76 -6.31
N ASP A 123 -2.06 -12.95 -7.49
CA ASP A 123 -2.15 -14.21 -8.19
C ASP A 123 -0.95 -15.14 -7.91
N GLU A 124 -0.97 -16.33 -8.53
CA GLU A 124 0.06 -17.36 -8.34
C GLU A 124 1.44 -16.90 -8.82
N GLU A 125 1.51 -15.99 -9.80
CA GLU A 125 2.75 -15.43 -10.33
C GLU A 125 3.28 -14.27 -9.49
N GLY A 126 2.54 -13.83 -8.48
CA GLY A 126 2.86 -12.70 -7.64
C GLY A 126 2.46 -11.35 -8.23
N GLU A 127 1.64 -11.34 -9.28
CA GLU A 127 1.03 -10.11 -9.78
C GLU A 127 -0.01 -9.61 -8.77
N ALA A 128 -0.13 -8.30 -8.66
CA ALA A 128 -1.12 -7.66 -7.80
C ALA A 128 -2.19 -6.97 -8.65
N ILE A 129 -3.46 -6.93 -8.16
CA ILE A 129 -4.52 -6.22 -8.87
C ILE A 129 -4.15 -4.75 -9.05
N PRO A 130 -4.30 -4.17 -10.26
CA PRO A 130 -3.90 -2.78 -10.53
C PRO A 130 -4.98 -1.79 -10.10
N PHE A 131 -5.33 -1.78 -8.81
CA PHE A 131 -6.43 -1.03 -8.22
C PHE A 131 -5.92 0.09 -7.29
N GLY A 132 -6.54 1.26 -7.39
CA GLY A 132 -6.28 2.37 -6.48
C GLY A 132 -5.13 3.28 -6.92
N ARG A 133 -4.76 4.18 -6.02
CA ARG A 133 -3.71 5.21 -6.21
C ARG A 133 -2.32 4.70 -5.88
N SER A 134 -1.31 5.48 -6.26
CA SER A 134 0.12 5.23 -5.98
C SER A 134 0.64 3.91 -6.52
N LEU A 135 0.05 3.43 -7.61
CA LEU A 135 0.50 2.21 -8.29
C LEU A 135 1.96 2.29 -8.74
N THR A 136 2.49 3.50 -8.92
CA THR A 136 3.92 3.71 -9.20
C THR A 136 4.86 3.21 -8.11
N TYR A 137 4.36 2.94 -6.90
CA TYR A 137 5.17 2.35 -5.81
C TYR A 137 5.39 0.84 -5.97
N ARG A 138 4.74 0.21 -6.94
CA ARG A 138 4.93 -1.18 -7.39
C ARG A 138 5.24 -2.17 -6.25
N PHE A 139 6.51 -2.31 -5.88
CA PHE A 139 6.98 -3.28 -4.87
C PHE A 139 6.31 -3.11 -3.50
N SER A 140 5.81 -1.92 -3.17
CA SER A 140 5.11 -1.71 -1.90
C SER A 140 3.80 -2.49 -1.79
N GLN A 141 3.22 -2.95 -2.92
CA GLN A 141 2.01 -3.74 -2.91
C GLN A 141 2.15 -4.99 -2.02
N VAL A 142 3.32 -5.63 -2.02
CA VAL A 142 3.59 -6.84 -1.23
C VAL A 142 4.30 -6.56 0.10
N SER A 143 4.67 -5.30 0.39
CA SER A 143 5.47 -4.92 1.57
C SER A 143 4.82 -5.25 2.92
N PHE A 144 3.49 -5.40 2.94
CA PHE A 144 2.74 -5.84 4.12
C PHE A 144 3.26 -7.19 4.65
N PHE A 145 3.47 -8.17 3.77
CA PHE A 145 3.98 -9.49 4.20
C PHE A 145 5.43 -9.40 4.70
N SER A 146 6.21 -8.50 4.15
CA SER A 146 7.58 -8.24 4.62
C SER A 146 7.61 -7.66 6.04
N VAL A 147 6.76 -6.70 6.34
CA VAL A 147 6.69 -6.11 7.68
C VAL A 147 6.00 -7.05 8.68
N CYS A 148 5.12 -7.96 8.25
CA CYS A 148 4.60 -9.03 9.10
C CYS A 148 5.73 -9.90 9.63
N LEU A 149 6.64 -10.35 8.76
CA LEU A 149 7.83 -11.11 9.18
C LEU A 149 8.65 -10.35 10.22
N LEU A 150 8.92 -9.07 9.97
CA LEU A 150 9.66 -8.22 10.91
C LEU A 150 8.95 -8.08 12.27
N ALA A 151 7.62 -8.08 12.27
CA ALA A 151 6.80 -8.00 13.49
C ALA A 151 6.61 -9.35 14.19
N GLY A 152 7.27 -10.41 13.70
CA GLY A 152 7.13 -11.77 14.22
C GLY A 152 5.74 -12.37 13.95
N LEU A 153 5.10 -11.98 12.84
CA LEU A 153 3.78 -12.48 12.45
C LEU A 153 3.88 -13.42 11.25
N GLU A 154 3.19 -14.53 11.35
CA GLU A 154 3.07 -15.54 10.29
C GLU A 154 1.59 -15.75 9.93
N PRO A 155 0.93 -14.77 9.26
CA PRO A 155 -0.42 -14.97 8.77
C PRO A 155 -0.52 -16.14 7.79
N PHE A 156 0.60 -16.46 7.14
CA PHE A 156 0.82 -17.65 6.30
C PHE A 156 2.20 -18.22 6.63
N PRO A 157 2.47 -19.49 6.33
CA PRO A 157 3.79 -20.07 6.52
C PRO A 157 4.90 -19.23 5.88
N VAL A 158 6.05 -19.12 6.53
CA VAL A 158 7.20 -18.33 6.03
C VAL A 158 7.56 -18.66 4.57
N PRO A 159 7.59 -19.94 4.12
CA PRO A 159 7.83 -20.27 2.70
C PRO A 159 6.83 -19.63 1.74
N VAL A 160 5.56 -19.53 2.12
CA VAL A 160 4.50 -18.91 1.31
C VAL A 160 4.73 -17.40 1.20
N MET A 161 4.99 -16.73 2.32
CA MET A 161 5.25 -15.28 2.33
C MET A 161 6.52 -14.95 1.56
N LYS A 162 7.60 -15.73 1.74
CA LYS A 162 8.84 -15.60 0.96
C LYS A 162 8.59 -15.78 -0.53
N GLY A 163 7.85 -16.83 -0.89
CA GLY A 163 7.51 -17.11 -2.28
C GLY A 163 6.71 -15.99 -2.94
N LEU A 164 5.71 -15.45 -2.23
CA LEU A 164 4.91 -14.32 -2.74
C LEU A 164 5.78 -13.07 -2.94
N ILE A 165 6.58 -12.67 -1.94
CA ILE A 165 7.48 -11.51 -2.02
C ILE A 165 8.46 -11.68 -3.19
N ALA A 166 9.07 -12.85 -3.31
CA ALA A 166 10.08 -13.11 -4.33
C ALA A 166 9.49 -13.14 -5.75
N ARG A 167 8.33 -13.78 -5.95
CA ARG A 167 7.65 -13.78 -7.25
C ARG A 167 7.23 -12.37 -7.64
N HIS A 168 6.65 -11.60 -6.73
CA HIS A 168 6.27 -10.22 -6.98
C HIS A 168 7.45 -9.35 -7.42
N LEU A 169 8.59 -9.44 -6.72
CA LEU A 169 9.81 -8.72 -7.10
C LEU A 169 10.31 -9.16 -8.49
N ARG A 170 10.38 -10.48 -8.75
CA ARG A 170 10.83 -10.99 -10.05
C ARG A 170 9.94 -10.53 -11.21
N THR A 171 8.64 -10.50 -11.00
CA THR A 171 7.67 -10.00 -11.97
C THR A 171 7.93 -8.55 -12.34
N TRP A 172 8.14 -7.70 -11.35
CA TRP A 172 8.45 -6.29 -11.60
C TRP A 172 9.81 -6.08 -12.26
N LEU A 173 10.84 -6.79 -11.82
CA LEU A 173 12.19 -6.65 -12.36
C LEU A 173 12.33 -7.14 -13.81
N LYS A 174 11.38 -7.92 -14.32
CA LYS A 174 11.32 -8.31 -15.74
C LYS A 174 10.69 -7.22 -16.63
N ARG A 175 10.03 -6.21 -16.04
CA ARG A 175 9.33 -5.15 -16.78
C ARG A 175 10.24 -3.96 -17.05
N PRO A 176 9.93 -3.16 -18.08
CA PRO A 176 10.69 -1.94 -18.42
C PRO A 176 10.31 -0.80 -17.45
N ILE A 177 10.63 -0.94 -16.17
CA ILE A 177 10.27 0.02 -15.11
C ILE A 177 11.41 0.98 -14.77
N PHE A 178 12.57 0.78 -15.37
CA PHE A 178 13.75 1.62 -15.23
C PHE A 178 13.96 2.48 -16.47
N ASP A 179 14.55 3.65 -16.30
CA ASP A 179 15.06 4.44 -17.42
C ASP A 179 16.43 3.90 -17.89
N ARG A 180 17.03 4.61 -18.85
CA ARG A 180 18.35 4.27 -19.43
C ARG A 180 19.50 4.32 -18.41
N ASP A 181 19.30 5.07 -17.32
CA ASP A 181 20.29 5.26 -16.24
C ASP A 181 20.00 4.32 -15.05
N HIS A 182 19.12 3.32 -15.25
CA HIS A 182 18.67 2.34 -14.25
C HIS A 182 17.94 2.95 -13.04
N VAL A 183 17.30 4.10 -13.22
CA VAL A 183 16.48 4.75 -12.20
C VAL A 183 15.02 4.32 -12.37
N LEU A 184 14.34 4.01 -11.25
CA LEU A 184 12.92 3.68 -11.26
C LEU A 184 12.09 4.85 -11.78
N THR A 185 11.20 4.56 -12.73
CA THR A 185 10.36 5.55 -13.39
C THR A 185 8.95 5.61 -12.80
N ILE A 186 8.30 6.77 -12.89
CA ILE A 186 6.86 6.90 -12.66
C ILE A 186 6.12 6.12 -13.75
N GLY A 187 5.10 5.39 -13.35
CA GLY A 187 4.28 4.52 -14.20
C GLY A 187 3.91 3.24 -13.45
N TYR A 188 3.30 2.29 -14.13
CA TYR A 188 2.99 0.98 -13.53
C TYR A 188 3.74 -0.12 -14.30
N GLY A 189 3.17 -0.74 -15.32
CA GLY A 189 3.85 -1.78 -16.10
C GLY A 189 5.03 -1.28 -16.95
N TYR A 190 5.07 0.02 -17.21
CA TYR A 190 6.09 0.72 -18.01
C TYR A 190 6.13 2.20 -17.61
N PRO A 191 7.15 2.99 -18.06
CA PRO A 191 7.20 4.43 -17.79
C PRO A 191 5.99 5.15 -18.38
N ASN A 192 5.22 5.81 -17.52
CA ASN A 192 4.02 6.54 -17.94
C ASN A 192 3.72 7.68 -16.95
N LEU A 193 4.09 8.92 -17.32
CA LEU A 193 3.84 10.09 -16.48
C LEU A 193 2.36 10.42 -16.31
N THR A 194 1.47 9.96 -17.21
CA THR A 194 0.02 10.12 -17.07
C THR A 194 -0.53 9.40 -15.83
N MET A 195 0.20 8.41 -15.30
CA MET A 195 -0.13 7.72 -14.06
C MET A 195 0.13 8.55 -12.80
N ALA A 196 0.92 9.63 -12.90
CA ALA A 196 1.36 10.40 -11.74
C ALA A 196 0.16 11.00 -10.98
N GLU A 197 0.18 10.87 -9.69
CA GLU A 197 -0.64 11.67 -8.79
C GLU A 197 0.06 13.02 -8.55
N ARG A 198 -0.72 14.05 -8.18
CA ARG A 198 -0.21 15.41 -7.93
C ARG A 198 0.90 15.50 -6.88
N TYR A 199 1.00 14.48 -6.01
CA TYR A 199 2.01 14.38 -4.96
C TYR A 199 3.23 13.54 -5.36
N ASN A 200 3.24 12.95 -6.56
CA ASN A 200 4.39 12.19 -7.01
C ASN A 200 5.53 13.10 -7.47
N ALA A 201 6.73 12.73 -7.07
CA ALA A 201 7.98 13.30 -7.51
C ALA A 201 8.84 12.18 -8.15
N PRO A 202 9.93 12.49 -8.85
CA PRO A 202 10.78 11.47 -9.48
C PRO A 202 11.26 10.35 -8.52
N GLY A 203 11.43 10.65 -7.23
CA GLY A 203 11.78 9.69 -6.21
C GLY A 203 10.61 8.85 -5.67
N SER A 204 9.37 9.14 -6.03
CA SER A 204 8.19 8.45 -5.47
C SER A 204 8.17 6.93 -5.71
N PRO A 205 8.65 6.38 -6.84
CA PRO A 205 8.72 4.93 -7.02
C PRO A 205 9.55 4.20 -5.96
N TYR A 206 10.51 4.88 -5.33
CA TYR A 206 11.35 4.32 -4.27
C TYR A 206 10.63 4.09 -2.94
N TRP A 207 9.38 4.57 -2.78
CA TRP A 207 8.51 4.10 -1.69
C TRP A 207 8.28 2.58 -1.76
N GLY A 208 8.46 1.98 -2.94
CA GLY A 208 8.47 0.54 -3.14
C GLY A 208 9.52 -0.20 -2.31
N MET A 209 10.61 0.46 -1.93
CA MET A 209 11.69 -0.16 -1.13
C MET A 209 11.24 -0.65 0.24
N LYS A 210 10.05 -0.29 0.71
CA LYS A 210 9.42 -0.87 1.91
C LYS A 210 9.34 -2.39 1.87
N VAL A 211 9.26 -2.99 0.69
CA VAL A 211 9.27 -4.44 0.53
C VAL A 211 10.49 -5.09 1.18
N PHE A 212 11.60 -4.39 1.26
CA PHE A 212 12.84 -4.88 1.83
C PHE A 212 12.91 -4.81 3.37
N ALA A 213 11.80 -4.58 4.07
CA ALA A 213 11.76 -4.65 5.53
C ALA A 213 12.26 -6.01 6.07
N PHE A 214 12.13 -7.10 5.30
CA PHE A 214 12.68 -8.40 5.65
C PHE A 214 14.21 -8.42 5.79
N LEU A 215 14.94 -7.45 5.20
CA LEU A 215 16.40 -7.35 5.39
C LEU A 215 16.80 -6.99 6.82
N LEU A 216 15.86 -6.58 7.66
CA LEU A 216 16.06 -6.33 9.09
C LEU A 216 15.88 -7.59 9.95
N LEU A 217 15.53 -8.72 9.35
CA LEU A 217 15.42 -9.99 10.06
C LEU A 217 16.79 -10.49 10.51
N PRO A 218 16.91 -11.13 11.69
CA PRO A 218 18.14 -11.77 12.13
C PRO A 218 18.66 -12.79 11.10
N ASP A 219 19.96 -12.98 11.03
CA ASP A 219 20.60 -13.89 10.07
C ASP A 219 20.16 -15.35 10.23
N ASP A 220 19.77 -15.75 11.42
CA ASP A 220 19.25 -17.08 11.76
C ASP A 220 17.73 -17.25 11.56
N HIS A 221 17.05 -16.20 11.10
CA HIS A 221 15.61 -16.26 10.87
C HIS A 221 15.27 -17.28 9.78
N SER A 222 14.21 -18.08 10.00
CA SER A 222 13.75 -19.13 9.08
C SER A 222 13.47 -18.64 7.65
N PHE A 223 13.20 -17.36 7.49
CA PHE A 223 13.01 -16.73 6.16
C PHE A 223 14.21 -16.97 5.22
N TRP A 224 15.43 -16.92 5.74
CA TRP A 224 16.63 -17.04 4.92
C TRP A 224 16.80 -18.46 4.37
N SER A 225 16.56 -19.47 5.19
CA SER A 225 16.71 -20.89 4.84
C SER A 225 15.48 -21.52 4.19
N ALA A 226 14.30 -20.88 4.30
CA ALA A 226 13.07 -21.42 3.74
C ALA A 226 13.14 -21.53 2.22
N GLU A 227 12.62 -22.58 1.63
CA GLU A 227 12.30 -22.65 0.20
C GLU A 227 11.04 -21.87 -0.10
N GLU A 228 10.94 -21.32 -1.31
CA GLU A 228 9.75 -20.59 -1.74
C GLU A 228 8.59 -21.56 -1.99
N ALA A 229 7.42 -21.27 -1.41
CA ALA A 229 6.21 -22.02 -1.66
C ALA A 229 5.19 -21.22 -2.48
N PRO A 230 4.28 -21.88 -3.23
CA PRO A 230 3.17 -21.24 -3.91
C PRO A 230 2.20 -20.60 -2.92
N LEU A 231 1.23 -19.83 -3.43
CA LEU A 231 0.10 -19.37 -2.61
C LEU A 231 -0.65 -20.57 -2.02
N PRO A 232 -1.27 -20.43 -0.84
CA PRO A 232 -2.12 -21.47 -0.31
C PRO A 232 -3.33 -21.66 -1.23
N LYS A 233 -3.95 -22.83 -1.17
CA LYS A 233 -5.21 -23.04 -1.88
C LYS A 233 -6.29 -22.13 -1.30
N LEU A 234 -6.61 -21.07 -2.01
CA LEU A 234 -7.65 -20.10 -1.66
C LEU A 234 -9.01 -20.59 -2.16
N ALA A 235 -10.09 -20.12 -1.54
CA ALA A 235 -11.42 -20.27 -2.09
C ALA A 235 -11.51 -19.48 -3.42
N PRO A 236 -12.33 -19.91 -4.39
CA PRO A 236 -12.43 -19.22 -5.68
C PRO A 236 -12.89 -17.76 -5.56
N ALA A 237 -13.68 -17.46 -4.54
CA ALA A 237 -14.27 -16.14 -4.33
C ALA A 237 -14.05 -15.65 -2.90
N CYS A 238 -13.83 -14.34 -2.77
CA CYS A 238 -13.67 -13.65 -1.50
C CYS A 238 -14.44 -12.32 -1.53
N PRO A 239 -15.66 -12.27 -0.98
CA PRO A 239 -16.36 -11.02 -0.75
C PRO A 239 -15.64 -10.24 0.35
N GLN A 240 -15.22 -9.02 0.06
CA GLN A 240 -14.46 -8.16 0.97
C GLN A 240 -15.32 -6.94 1.34
N LYS A 241 -16.21 -7.13 2.30
CA LYS A 241 -17.21 -6.15 2.72
C LYS A 241 -16.63 -4.76 3.01
N TYR A 242 -15.50 -4.70 3.72
CA TYR A 242 -14.90 -3.43 4.11
C TYR A 242 -14.03 -2.80 3.03
N ALA A 243 -13.56 -3.59 2.07
CA ALA A 243 -12.86 -3.09 0.88
C ALA A 243 -13.83 -2.62 -0.21
N ASP A 244 -15.11 -2.98 -0.13
CA ASP A 244 -16.10 -2.85 -1.20
C ASP A 244 -15.64 -3.55 -2.49
N LEU A 245 -15.04 -4.73 -2.37
CA LEU A 245 -14.56 -5.53 -3.49
C LEU A 245 -15.09 -6.95 -3.41
N PHE A 246 -15.34 -7.53 -4.57
CA PHE A 246 -15.53 -8.96 -4.73
C PHE A 246 -14.34 -9.51 -5.52
N VAL A 247 -13.49 -10.28 -4.87
CA VAL A 247 -12.28 -10.81 -5.50
C VAL A 247 -12.50 -12.25 -5.90
N TYR A 248 -12.14 -12.58 -7.15
CA TYR A 248 -12.31 -13.90 -7.72
C TYR A 248 -11.01 -14.41 -8.33
N HIS A 249 -10.63 -15.63 -7.95
CA HIS A 249 -9.49 -16.34 -8.50
C HIS A 249 -9.95 -17.30 -9.58
N TYR A 250 -9.42 -17.16 -10.78
CA TYR A 250 -9.71 -18.05 -11.89
C TYR A 250 -8.45 -18.45 -12.64
N GLY A 251 -8.17 -19.74 -12.69
CA GLY A 251 -6.90 -20.22 -13.23
C GLY A 251 -5.74 -19.68 -12.40
N ASN A 252 -4.81 -19.01 -13.06
CA ASN A 252 -3.61 -18.42 -12.43
C ASN A 252 -3.69 -16.89 -12.24
N HIS A 253 -4.88 -16.29 -12.35
CA HIS A 253 -5.05 -14.84 -12.22
C HIS A 253 -6.15 -14.48 -11.24
N THR A 254 -6.14 -13.22 -10.83
CA THR A 254 -7.09 -12.64 -9.87
C THR A 254 -7.82 -11.47 -10.50
N THR A 255 -9.14 -11.47 -10.38
CA THR A 255 -10.00 -10.37 -10.80
C THR A 255 -10.70 -9.78 -9.58
N ALA A 256 -10.58 -8.47 -9.37
CA ALA A 256 -11.36 -7.73 -8.40
C ALA A 256 -12.50 -6.98 -9.10
N PHE A 257 -13.72 -7.29 -8.74
CA PHE A 257 -14.89 -6.53 -9.16
C PHE A 257 -15.11 -5.39 -8.17
N ALA A 258 -15.22 -4.17 -8.70
CA ALA A 258 -15.36 -2.96 -7.92
C ALA A 258 -16.64 -2.22 -8.29
N PRO A 259 -17.45 -1.81 -7.33
CA PRO A 259 -18.64 -0.97 -7.60
C PRO A 259 -18.22 0.43 -8.05
N GLY A 260 -16.98 0.82 -7.75
CA GLY A 260 -16.43 2.15 -7.93
C GLY A 260 -16.37 2.91 -6.60
N VAL A 261 -15.27 3.55 -6.36
CA VAL A 261 -15.05 4.36 -5.16
C VAL A 261 -14.99 5.83 -5.55
N TYR A 262 -15.80 6.64 -4.89
CA TYR A 262 -15.71 8.08 -5.04
C TYR A 262 -14.53 8.63 -4.23
N SER A 263 -13.65 9.36 -4.89
CA SER A 263 -12.62 10.15 -4.22
C SER A 263 -12.87 11.64 -4.49
N PRO A 264 -13.13 12.45 -3.47
CA PRO A 264 -13.31 13.90 -3.63
C PRO A 264 -12.02 14.58 -4.06
N ASN A 265 -10.88 13.99 -3.74
CA ASN A 265 -9.56 14.52 -4.08
C ASN A 265 -9.10 13.97 -5.43
N GLY A 266 -9.04 14.82 -6.45
CA GLY A 266 -8.47 14.46 -7.74
C GLY A 266 -6.95 14.26 -7.61
N HIS A 267 -6.51 13.00 -7.51
CA HIS A 267 -5.09 12.67 -7.44
C HIS A 267 -4.45 12.41 -8.81
N GLY A 268 -5.21 12.48 -9.88
CA GLY A 268 -4.82 12.07 -11.22
C GLY A 268 -5.34 10.69 -11.58
N GLN A 269 -6.05 10.60 -12.71
CA GLN A 269 -6.60 9.35 -13.24
C GLN A 269 -7.54 8.58 -12.28
N ILE A 270 -8.27 9.29 -11.42
CA ILE A 270 -9.15 8.70 -10.39
C ILE A 270 -10.15 7.72 -10.98
N VAL A 271 -10.74 8.06 -12.11
CA VAL A 271 -11.74 7.21 -12.76
C VAL A 271 -11.14 5.87 -13.20
N ALA A 272 -9.96 5.90 -13.82
CA ALA A 272 -9.25 4.67 -14.21
C ALA A 272 -8.83 3.83 -13.00
N LYS A 273 -8.42 4.48 -11.91
CA LYS A 273 -7.90 3.82 -10.71
C LYS A 273 -8.97 3.23 -9.79
N TYR A 274 -10.19 3.79 -9.80
CA TYR A 274 -11.26 3.38 -8.88
C TYR A 274 -12.62 3.13 -9.55
N GLY A 275 -12.84 3.65 -10.77
CA GLY A 275 -14.15 3.68 -11.42
C GLY A 275 -14.42 2.55 -12.40
N LYS A 276 -13.47 1.68 -12.69
CA LYS A 276 -13.67 0.50 -13.53
C LYS A 276 -14.51 -0.54 -12.81
N PHE A 277 -15.26 -1.36 -13.56
CA PHE A 277 -16.04 -2.45 -13.00
C PHE A 277 -15.18 -3.62 -12.52
N ALA A 278 -14.02 -3.83 -13.16
CA ALA A 278 -13.09 -4.90 -12.80
C ALA A 278 -11.64 -4.49 -13.01
N TYR A 279 -10.78 -5.08 -12.20
CA TYR A 279 -9.32 -5.00 -12.26
C TYR A 279 -8.75 -6.41 -12.20
N ASP A 280 -7.88 -6.75 -13.14
CA ASP A 280 -7.37 -8.13 -13.28
C ASP A 280 -5.85 -8.12 -13.37
N THR A 281 -5.20 -9.10 -12.73
CA THR A 281 -3.73 -9.19 -12.67
C THR A 281 -3.08 -9.43 -14.02
N ARG A 282 -3.79 -10.03 -14.99
CA ARG A 282 -3.28 -10.24 -16.36
C ARG A 282 -3.15 -8.96 -17.17
N PHE A 283 -3.90 -7.92 -16.81
CA PHE A 283 -3.94 -6.68 -17.54
C PHE A 283 -3.38 -5.55 -16.70
N SER A 284 -2.39 -4.84 -17.22
CA SER A 284 -1.94 -3.61 -16.60
C SER A 284 -3.06 -2.57 -16.66
N ILE A 285 -3.02 -1.59 -15.76
CA ILE A 285 -3.99 -0.50 -15.78
C ILE A 285 -3.78 0.38 -17.01
N SER A 286 -4.85 0.68 -17.72
CA SER A 286 -4.90 1.71 -18.74
C SER A 286 -5.48 3.00 -18.15
N VAL A 287 -4.95 4.13 -18.59
CA VAL A 287 -5.36 5.48 -18.16
C VAL A 287 -5.59 6.36 -19.37
N ALA A 288 -6.55 7.27 -19.28
CA ALA A 288 -6.88 8.18 -20.35
C ALA A 288 -5.71 9.12 -20.68
N LYS A 289 -5.41 9.28 -21.95
CA LYS A 289 -4.55 10.34 -22.47
C LYS A 289 -5.37 11.60 -22.72
N SER A 290 -6.57 11.43 -23.23
CA SER A 290 -7.51 12.52 -23.53
C SER A 290 -8.98 12.05 -23.37
N CYS A 291 -9.92 12.99 -23.47
CA CYS A 291 -11.35 12.69 -23.46
C CYS A 291 -12.00 12.83 -24.85
N TYR A 292 -11.24 13.10 -25.91
CA TYR A 292 -11.81 13.40 -27.22
C TYR A 292 -12.08 12.15 -28.05
N GLU A 293 -11.21 11.19 -28.04
CA GLU A 293 -11.31 10.00 -28.85
C GLU A 293 -11.43 8.74 -27.99
N LEU A 294 -12.25 7.80 -28.41
CA LEU A 294 -12.49 6.56 -27.66
C LEU A 294 -11.19 5.80 -27.38
N HIS A 295 -10.30 5.71 -28.36
CA HIS A 295 -9.02 5.02 -28.24
C HIS A 295 -8.00 5.78 -27.35
N GLU A 296 -8.18 7.08 -27.14
CA GLU A 296 -7.35 7.87 -26.22
C GLU A 296 -7.89 7.91 -24.78
N ASN A 297 -9.18 7.57 -24.60
CA ASN A 297 -9.80 7.59 -23.27
C ASN A 297 -9.53 6.32 -22.46
N ALA A 298 -9.20 5.20 -23.11
CA ALA A 298 -8.97 3.89 -22.46
C ALA A 298 -10.12 3.46 -21.53
N PRO A 299 -11.37 3.34 -22.04
CA PRO A 299 -12.56 3.05 -21.23
C PRO A 299 -12.78 1.54 -21.01
N ASP A 300 -11.70 0.75 -20.96
CA ASP A 300 -11.78 -0.69 -20.69
C ASP A 300 -12.45 -0.96 -19.32
N ASN A 301 -13.31 -1.97 -19.28
CA ASN A 301 -14.13 -2.31 -18.11
C ASN A 301 -14.97 -1.14 -17.57
N MET A 302 -15.44 -0.26 -18.45
CA MET A 302 -16.31 0.88 -18.09
C MET A 302 -17.51 0.96 -19.03
N LEU A 303 -18.59 1.57 -18.55
CA LEU A 303 -19.63 2.11 -19.44
C LEU A 303 -19.16 3.51 -19.88
N ALA A 304 -19.01 3.68 -21.19
CA ALA A 304 -18.62 4.96 -21.79
C ALA A 304 -19.68 5.44 -22.78
N PHE A 305 -19.88 6.74 -22.83
CA PHE A 305 -20.73 7.43 -23.81
C PHE A 305 -19.85 8.35 -24.64
N TRP A 306 -19.98 8.30 -25.96
CA TRP A 306 -19.36 9.25 -26.85
C TRP A 306 -20.42 10.23 -27.38
N ILE A 307 -20.29 11.50 -26.99
CA ILE A 307 -21.28 12.55 -27.28
C ILE A 307 -20.52 13.77 -27.73
N ASP A 308 -20.85 14.30 -28.93
CA ASP A 308 -20.24 15.51 -29.51
C ASP A 308 -18.70 15.53 -29.49
N GLY A 309 -18.09 14.39 -29.80
CA GLY A 309 -16.64 14.25 -29.86
C GLY A 309 -15.96 14.03 -28.49
N TYR A 310 -16.72 13.89 -27.42
CA TYR A 310 -16.20 13.66 -26.06
C TYR A 310 -16.60 12.29 -25.52
N VAL A 311 -15.71 11.69 -24.77
CA VAL A 311 -15.95 10.42 -24.05
C VAL A 311 -16.28 10.71 -22.59
N TYR A 312 -17.44 10.25 -22.16
CA TYR A 312 -17.92 10.35 -20.80
C TYR A 312 -17.92 8.97 -20.16
N VAL A 313 -17.35 8.86 -18.97
CA VAL A 313 -17.31 7.62 -18.19
C VAL A 313 -17.82 7.86 -16.76
N ARG A 314 -18.23 6.80 -16.09
CA ARG A 314 -18.71 6.87 -14.70
C ARG A 314 -17.61 7.43 -13.79
N ARG A 315 -17.91 8.46 -13.03
CA ARG A 315 -17.02 9.04 -12.02
C ARG A 315 -17.40 8.60 -10.60
N ILE A 316 -18.66 8.47 -10.31
CA ILE A 316 -19.21 8.26 -8.97
C ILE A 316 -20.06 6.99 -8.99
N CYS A 317 -19.94 6.19 -7.93
CA CYS A 317 -20.91 5.18 -7.55
C CYS A 317 -21.66 5.74 -6.34
N GLU A 318 -22.96 5.96 -6.49
CA GLU A 318 -23.80 6.56 -5.43
C GLU A 318 -24.14 5.52 -4.36
N GLU A 319 -24.38 4.29 -4.79
CA GLU A 319 -24.70 3.18 -3.88
C GLU A 319 -24.11 1.88 -4.39
N SER A 320 -23.55 1.08 -3.49
CA SER A 320 -23.08 -0.26 -3.77
C SER A 320 -23.34 -1.18 -2.58
N LYS A 321 -23.60 -2.46 -2.88
CA LYS A 321 -23.82 -3.48 -1.86
C LYS A 321 -23.26 -4.83 -2.32
N ILE A 322 -22.50 -5.46 -1.45
CA ILE A 322 -22.16 -6.88 -1.58
C ILE A 322 -23.21 -7.67 -0.82
N THR A 323 -23.93 -8.55 -1.52
CA THR A 323 -24.91 -9.45 -0.93
C THR A 323 -24.42 -10.88 -1.01
N GLU A 324 -24.53 -11.61 0.08
CA GLU A 324 -24.44 -13.07 0.09
C GLU A 324 -25.79 -13.63 -0.36
N ASN A 325 -25.80 -14.42 -1.44
CA ASN A 325 -26.98 -15.18 -1.91
C ASN A 325 -26.73 -16.67 -1.68
#